data_61ac6b2fa6be557f3ae954d91e3a50a5
#
_entry.id   61ac6b2fa6be557f3ae954d91e3a50a5
#
_cell.length_a   1.000
_cell.length_b   1.000
_cell.length_c   1.000
_cell.angle_alpha   90.00
_cell.angle_beta   90.00
_cell.angle_gamma   90.00
#
_symmetry.space_group_name_H-M   'P 1'
#
loop_
_entity.id
_entity.type
_entity.pdbx_description
1 polymer ?
#
loop_
_entity_poly.entity_id
_entity_poly.type
_entity_poly.pdbx_seq_one_letter_code
_entity_poly.pdbx_strand_id
1 'polypeptide(L)'
;VLAHNPSDNVRRLLELRRAGARASTRKFNALLKCVDVDQRLRGSLRFHASSTGRWSGSRFQPQNLKKPETRDLDAAVDAIMSGDMMRIRELGAPLMVAGDIARGIICAAPGHVLIGADFSAIESRMLAWLAGEKWKLDTYRQYDETRDPALEPYCVMASKALRRTVTPDDEAGRGFGKVYDLAFGFGGGVGAWRKFDTSDTYSDAEIEDFKRAFRAMHPATFRFWHRLERHAHRCVRTKKPTALGNIIRFDMDGSTLFMRLPSGRRLAYPEACLVPGKFEDTQALRYKDNAKGGWNDVDSWYGTLAENVVQATARDLLAAAMLRLEAVGYKIVLTVHDEIVCEVPEGFGSVEEFLRLMIEPPEWATGLPIAAKVWTRKRYAKSKGEPKPVALKSPSIAPSESADSFDITEPDDEDDNEATVPLGDLIGEPIEGGKVLCPFHDDRTPSLQIYPNHYHCFVCGAHGGPLDWLMQVEGMEREEAAQFLTRWDGPITPIVTKDPEVARTFALRLWDDAVGIAGTLAARYLTETRRIDLTGLPADIDSVLRFHARCPFGPGVRNPCLLALMRDIATRRPAFIASGSLPTLARSNAACSAAPAP
;
A
#
# COMPACT_ATOMS: atom_id res chain seq x y z
N VAL A 1 0.27 -36.83 -18.21
CA VAL A 1 0.97 -37.80 -19.10
C VAL A 1 2.15 -38.44 -18.37
N LEU A 2 3.01 -37.66 -17.64
CA LEU A 2 4.13 -38.24 -16.86
C LEU A 2 3.65 -39.15 -15.72
N ALA A 3 2.49 -38.86 -15.14
CA ALA A 3 1.86 -39.69 -14.10
C ALA A 3 1.32 -41.08 -14.61
N HIS A 4 1.21 -41.25 -15.91
CA HIS A 4 0.67 -42.48 -16.54
C HIS A 4 1.77 -43.45 -17.03
N ASN A 5 2.95 -43.35 -16.41
CA ASN A 5 4.09 -44.24 -16.67
C ASN A 5 4.44 -44.45 -18.16
N PRO A 6 4.77 -43.36 -18.90
CA PRO A 6 5.12 -43.42 -20.31
C PRO A 6 6.43 -44.18 -20.52
N SER A 7 6.65 -44.73 -21.73
CA SER A 7 7.95 -45.34 -22.07
C SER A 7 9.11 -44.36 -21.87
N ASP A 8 10.32 -44.87 -21.59
CA ASP A 8 11.49 -44.05 -21.25
C ASP A 8 11.80 -42.98 -22.31
N ASN A 9 11.63 -43.29 -23.59
CA ASN A 9 11.83 -42.32 -24.68
C ASN A 9 10.78 -41.22 -24.65
N VAL A 10 9.52 -41.54 -24.39
CA VAL A 10 8.44 -40.54 -24.26
C VAL A 10 8.64 -39.72 -22.99
N ARG A 11 9.03 -40.35 -21.87
CA ARG A 11 9.36 -39.67 -20.62
C ARG A 11 10.48 -38.64 -20.86
N ARG A 12 11.58 -39.10 -21.48
CA ARG A 12 12.75 -38.24 -21.78
C ARG A 12 12.39 -37.09 -22.70
N LEU A 13 11.57 -37.31 -23.72
CA LEU A 13 11.09 -36.29 -24.63
C LEU A 13 10.21 -35.24 -23.90
N LEU A 14 9.31 -35.70 -23.04
CA LEU A 14 8.46 -34.83 -22.24
C LEU A 14 9.26 -34.02 -21.22
N GLU A 15 10.27 -34.60 -20.60
CA GLU A 15 11.20 -33.91 -19.69
C GLU A 15 12.02 -32.85 -20.40
N LEU A 16 12.58 -33.17 -21.59
CA LEU A 16 13.30 -32.20 -22.42
C LEU A 16 12.39 -31.05 -22.87
N ARG A 17 11.14 -31.38 -23.30
CA ARG A 17 10.15 -30.36 -23.65
C ARG A 17 9.77 -29.49 -22.45
N ARG A 18 9.58 -30.08 -21.28
CA ARG A 18 9.31 -29.37 -20.02
C ARG A 18 10.48 -28.47 -19.62
N ALA A 19 11.72 -28.95 -19.76
CA ALA A 19 12.92 -28.17 -19.49
C ALA A 19 13.07 -27.00 -20.48
N GLY A 20 12.89 -27.23 -21.79
CA GLY A 20 12.99 -26.22 -22.84
C GLY A 20 11.83 -25.20 -22.82
N ALA A 21 10.67 -25.58 -22.31
CA ALA A 21 9.51 -24.70 -22.19
C ALA A 21 9.53 -23.81 -20.94
N ARG A 22 10.58 -23.87 -20.12
CA ARG A 22 10.69 -23.05 -18.90
C ARG A 22 10.64 -21.56 -19.25
N ALA A 23 9.75 -20.85 -18.59
CA ALA A 23 9.58 -19.40 -18.78
C ALA A 23 10.88 -18.60 -18.55
N SER A 24 11.79 -19.09 -17.70
CA SER A 24 13.07 -18.46 -17.38
C SER A 24 13.99 -18.37 -18.61
N THR A 25 14.07 -19.41 -19.47
CA THR A 25 14.94 -19.35 -20.65
C THR A 25 14.42 -18.44 -21.76
N ARG A 26 13.10 -18.25 -21.87
CA ARG A 26 12.51 -17.30 -22.79
C ARG A 26 12.84 -15.84 -22.46
N LYS A 27 13.20 -15.56 -21.21
CA LYS A 27 13.59 -14.22 -20.75
C LYS A 27 14.84 -13.70 -21.43
N PHE A 28 15.80 -14.58 -21.78
CA PHE A 28 17.00 -14.17 -22.51
C PHE A 28 16.67 -13.56 -23.89
N ASN A 29 15.75 -14.19 -24.63
CA ASN A 29 15.31 -13.63 -25.92
C ASN A 29 14.57 -12.29 -25.76
N ALA A 30 13.82 -12.13 -24.67
CA ALA A 30 13.19 -10.86 -24.35
C ALA A 30 14.23 -9.79 -23.99
N LEU A 31 15.26 -10.18 -23.22
CA LEU A 31 16.37 -9.30 -22.84
C LEU A 31 17.13 -8.79 -24.07
N LEU A 32 17.56 -9.68 -24.96
CA LEU A 32 18.30 -9.35 -26.19
C LEU A 32 17.53 -8.35 -27.09
N LYS A 33 16.20 -8.39 -27.06
CA LYS A 33 15.34 -7.44 -27.81
C LYS A 33 15.14 -6.09 -27.12
N CYS A 34 15.53 -5.98 -25.85
CA CYS A 34 15.24 -4.82 -25.01
C CYS A 34 16.50 -4.10 -24.52
N VAL A 35 17.67 -4.77 -24.58
CA VAL A 35 18.93 -4.18 -24.19
C VAL A 35 19.37 -3.14 -25.21
N ASP A 36 19.85 -2.00 -24.72
CA ASP A 36 20.33 -0.90 -25.55
C ASP A 36 21.82 -1.09 -25.91
N VAL A 37 22.34 -0.23 -26.79
CA VAL A 37 23.73 -0.27 -27.27
C VAL A 37 24.77 -0.13 -26.15
N ASP A 38 24.41 0.55 -25.08
CA ASP A 38 25.23 0.70 -23.86
C ASP A 38 25.06 -0.46 -22.86
N GLN A 39 24.46 -1.57 -23.29
CA GLN A 39 24.16 -2.77 -22.49
C GLN A 39 23.20 -2.50 -21.29
N ARG A 40 22.49 -1.40 -21.32
CA ARG A 40 21.47 -1.07 -20.31
C ARG A 40 20.07 -1.50 -20.77
N LEU A 41 19.30 -2.03 -19.84
CA LEU A 41 17.88 -2.34 -20.04
C LEU A 41 17.02 -1.16 -19.58
N ARG A 42 16.28 -0.55 -20.50
CA ARG A 42 15.36 0.57 -20.21
C ARG A 42 13.91 0.21 -20.55
N GLY A 43 12.96 0.90 -19.91
CA GLY A 43 11.52 0.71 -20.17
C GLY A 43 10.98 -0.65 -19.74
N SER A 44 11.64 -1.32 -18.77
CA SER A 44 11.21 -2.62 -18.22
C SER A 44 10.13 -2.49 -17.14
N LEU A 45 9.85 -1.28 -16.67
CA LEU A 45 8.84 -0.96 -15.66
C LEU A 45 7.82 0.04 -16.23
N ARG A 46 6.55 -0.21 -15.95
CA ARG A 46 5.46 0.74 -16.19
C ARG A 46 4.99 1.31 -14.88
N PHE A 47 5.01 2.64 -14.78
CA PHE A 47 4.50 3.37 -13.63
C PHE A 47 2.99 3.20 -13.53
N HIS A 48 2.48 3.01 -12.32
CA HIS A 48 1.04 2.97 -11.98
C HIS A 48 0.23 2.03 -12.90
N ALA A 49 0.75 0.83 -13.16
CA ALA A 49 0.17 -0.07 -14.15
C ALA A 49 -0.72 -1.18 -13.57
N SER A 50 -0.92 -1.19 -12.25
CA SER A 50 -1.94 -2.00 -11.57
C SER A 50 -3.04 -1.12 -10.99
N SER A 51 -4.19 -1.68 -10.68
CA SER A 51 -5.31 -0.98 -10.02
C SER A 51 -4.91 -0.34 -8.69
N THR A 52 -3.95 -0.93 -7.97
CA THR A 52 -3.40 -0.40 -6.71
C THR A 52 -2.29 0.64 -6.92
N GLY A 53 -1.89 0.91 -8.15
CA GLY A 53 -0.83 1.86 -8.50
C GLY A 53 0.59 1.30 -8.41
N ARG A 54 0.77 0.01 -8.19
CA ARG A 54 2.09 -0.63 -8.21
C ARG A 54 2.73 -0.54 -9.60
N TRP A 55 4.07 -0.48 -9.64
CA TRP A 55 4.81 -0.65 -10.88
C TRP A 55 4.59 -2.06 -11.41
N SER A 56 4.39 -2.21 -12.70
CA SER A 56 4.34 -3.52 -13.35
C SER A 56 5.49 -3.71 -14.32
N GLY A 57 5.91 -4.97 -14.47
CA GLY A 57 6.94 -5.33 -15.44
C GLY A 57 6.43 -5.21 -16.88
N SER A 58 7.30 -4.72 -17.77
CA SER A 58 7.10 -4.68 -19.21
C SER A 58 8.24 -5.40 -19.91
N ARG A 59 7.99 -5.97 -21.07
CA ARG A 59 9.01 -6.64 -21.90
C ARG A 59 9.76 -7.73 -21.12
N PHE A 60 10.93 -7.46 -20.57
CA PHE A 60 11.74 -8.40 -19.81
C PHE A 60 11.11 -8.80 -18.45
N GLN A 61 10.37 -7.90 -17.82
CA GLN A 61 9.66 -8.11 -16.55
C GLN A 61 10.54 -8.70 -15.45
N PRO A 62 11.46 -7.94 -14.86
CA PRO A 62 12.38 -8.42 -13.84
C PRO A 62 11.69 -8.95 -12.57
N GLN A 63 10.47 -8.49 -12.27
CA GLN A 63 9.65 -8.96 -11.14
C GLN A 63 9.32 -10.47 -11.22
N ASN A 64 9.27 -11.02 -12.43
CA ASN A 64 8.89 -12.41 -12.68
C ASN A 64 10.10 -13.34 -12.90
N LEU A 65 11.30 -12.89 -12.53
CA LEU A 65 12.48 -13.74 -12.58
C LEU A 65 12.47 -14.74 -11.42
N LYS A 66 12.72 -16.02 -11.75
CA LYS A 66 12.84 -17.09 -10.76
C LYS A 66 13.96 -16.79 -9.75
N LYS A 67 13.75 -17.13 -8.48
CA LYS A 67 14.85 -17.13 -7.50
C LYS A 67 15.83 -18.23 -7.87
N PRO A 68 17.15 -17.96 -7.91
CA PRO A 68 18.16 -18.97 -8.20
C PRO A 68 18.12 -20.11 -7.17
N GLU A 69 18.28 -21.33 -7.62
CA GLU A 69 18.52 -22.50 -6.77
C GLU A 69 20.02 -22.76 -6.59
N THR A 70 20.82 -22.30 -7.54
CA THR A 70 22.28 -22.34 -7.52
C THR A 70 22.81 -21.46 -6.38
N ARG A 71 23.72 -22.04 -5.56
CA ARG A 71 24.30 -21.36 -4.41
C ARG A 71 25.34 -20.30 -4.82
N ASP A 72 26.15 -20.62 -5.82
CA ASP A 72 27.18 -19.73 -6.37
C ASP A 72 26.75 -19.25 -7.75
N LEU A 73 26.15 -18.06 -7.76
CA LEU A 73 25.63 -17.46 -9.00
C LEU A 73 26.75 -16.92 -9.88
N ASP A 74 27.84 -16.42 -9.30
CA ASP A 74 28.98 -15.90 -10.06
C ASP A 74 29.71 -17.03 -10.78
N ALA A 75 29.98 -18.16 -10.09
CA ALA A 75 30.51 -19.36 -10.73
C ALA A 75 29.61 -19.89 -11.84
N ALA A 76 28.28 -19.82 -11.68
CA ALA A 76 27.32 -20.23 -12.71
C ALA A 76 27.34 -19.31 -13.93
N VAL A 77 27.44 -18.00 -13.73
CA VAL A 77 27.58 -17.01 -14.81
C VAL A 77 28.89 -17.25 -15.56
N ASP A 78 30.02 -17.42 -14.85
CA ASP A 78 31.32 -17.63 -15.44
C ASP A 78 31.38 -18.94 -16.24
N ALA A 79 30.81 -20.03 -15.73
CA ALA A 79 30.71 -21.30 -16.46
C ALA A 79 29.90 -21.17 -17.76
N ILE A 80 28.78 -20.43 -17.73
CA ILE A 80 27.98 -20.16 -18.93
C ILE A 80 28.73 -19.27 -19.92
N MET A 81 29.37 -18.20 -19.44
CA MET A 81 30.13 -17.27 -20.27
C MET A 81 31.34 -17.91 -20.95
N SER A 82 31.99 -18.84 -20.26
CA SER A 82 33.12 -19.62 -20.84
C SER A 82 32.67 -20.71 -21.83
N GLY A 83 31.37 -21.08 -21.82
CA GLY A 83 30.86 -22.21 -22.60
C GLY A 83 31.32 -23.59 -22.11
N ASP A 84 31.92 -23.67 -20.92
CA ASP A 84 32.42 -24.90 -20.35
C ASP A 84 31.27 -25.79 -19.86
N MET A 85 30.88 -26.73 -20.71
CA MET A 85 29.78 -27.65 -20.42
C MET A 85 30.09 -28.61 -19.27
N MET A 86 31.33 -28.86 -18.92
CA MET A 86 31.71 -29.70 -17.76
C MET A 86 31.39 -28.94 -16.47
N ARG A 87 31.89 -27.73 -16.33
CA ARG A 87 31.58 -26.86 -15.19
C ARG A 87 30.09 -26.58 -15.04
N ILE A 88 29.36 -26.35 -16.16
CA ILE A 88 27.91 -26.16 -16.12
C ILE A 88 27.20 -27.39 -15.54
N ARG A 89 27.62 -28.62 -15.93
CA ARG A 89 27.04 -29.89 -15.45
C ARG A 89 27.37 -30.15 -13.97
N GLU A 90 28.55 -29.77 -13.50
CA GLU A 90 28.92 -29.82 -12.08
C GLU A 90 27.98 -28.95 -11.22
N LEU A 91 27.54 -27.81 -11.73
CA LEU A 91 26.61 -26.91 -11.05
C LEU A 91 25.15 -27.38 -11.13
N GLY A 92 24.83 -28.24 -12.08
CA GLY A 92 23.50 -28.83 -12.25
C GLY A 92 23.10 -29.09 -13.71
N ALA A 93 21.82 -29.40 -13.92
CA ALA A 93 21.29 -29.54 -15.29
C ALA A 93 21.44 -28.24 -16.08
N PRO A 94 22.03 -28.24 -17.29
CA PRO A 94 22.40 -27.00 -18.01
C PRO A 94 21.26 -25.99 -18.19
N LEU A 95 20.06 -26.44 -18.52
CA LEU A 95 18.88 -25.55 -18.65
C LEU A 95 18.37 -25.03 -17.30
N MET A 96 18.66 -25.71 -16.20
CA MET A 96 18.35 -25.22 -14.85
C MET A 96 19.34 -24.11 -14.47
N VAL A 97 20.64 -24.37 -14.66
CA VAL A 97 21.71 -23.37 -14.41
C VAL A 97 21.47 -22.13 -15.27
N ALA A 98 21.18 -22.30 -16.58
CA ALA A 98 20.84 -21.18 -17.45
C ALA A 98 19.60 -20.41 -16.98
N GLY A 99 18.59 -21.10 -16.45
CA GLY A 99 17.40 -20.44 -15.88
C GLY A 99 17.70 -19.66 -14.59
N ASP A 100 18.62 -20.16 -13.80
CA ASP A 100 19.01 -19.58 -12.51
C ASP A 100 19.83 -18.30 -12.67
N ILE A 101 20.70 -18.22 -13.68
CA ILE A 101 21.50 -17.01 -13.93
C ILE A 101 20.67 -15.82 -14.43
N ALA A 102 19.38 -16.02 -14.80
CA ALA A 102 18.55 -14.95 -15.36
C ALA A 102 18.46 -13.70 -14.47
N ARG A 103 18.51 -13.85 -13.14
CA ARG A 103 18.63 -12.71 -12.22
C ARG A 103 20.04 -12.12 -12.20
N GLY A 104 21.06 -12.94 -12.21
CA GLY A 104 22.47 -12.54 -12.15
C GLY A 104 22.97 -11.78 -13.39
N ILE A 105 22.21 -11.79 -14.49
CA ILE A 105 22.48 -10.93 -15.65
C ILE A 105 22.34 -9.45 -15.31
N ILE A 106 21.42 -9.12 -14.40
CA ILE A 106 21.30 -7.76 -13.89
C ILE A 106 22.48 -7.52 -12.97
N CYS A 107 23.46 -6.73 -13.41
CA CYS A 107 24.68 -6.45 -12.68
C CYS A 107 25.01 -4.96 -12.71
N ALA A 108 25.79 -4.54 -11.72
CA ALA A 108 26.33 -3.18 -11.68
C ALA A 108 27.38 -2.97 -12.76
N ALA A 109 27.51 -1.73 -13.23
CA ALA A 109 28.59 -1.31 -14.10
C ALA A 109 29.98 -1.48 -13.40
N PRO A 110 31.08 -1.54 -14.17
CA PRO A 110 32.43 -1.50 -13.60
C PRO A 110 32.59 -0.31 -12.64
N GLY A 111 33.23 -0.56 -11.48
CA GLY A 111 33.39 0.45 -10.43
C GLY A 111 32.12 0.79 -9.64
N HIS A 112 31.02 0.05 -9.86
CA HIS A 112 29.76 0.21 -9.12
C HIS A 112 29.33 -1.09 -8.43
N VAL A 113 28.42 -0.95 -7.49
CA VAL A 113 27.73 -2.04 -6.82
C VAL A 113 26.21 -1.81 -6.85
N LEU A 114 25.45 -2.87 -6.75
CA LEU A 114 24.02 -2.81 -6.44
C LEU A 114 23.85 -2.85 -4.94
N ILE A 115 23.05 -1.91 -4.42
CA ILE A 115 22.54 -1.93 -3.05
C ILE A 115 21.02 -1.97 -3.13
N GLY A 116 20.41 -2.82 -2.34
CA GLY A 116 18.95 -2.95 -2.36
C GLY A 116 18.38 -3.31 -1.02
N ALA A 117 17.11 -2.98 -0.81
CA ALA A 117 16.37 -3.39 0.37
C ALA A 117 14.92 -3.79 0.03
N ASP A 118 14.45 -4.81 0.74
CA ASP A 118 13.12 -5.41 0.60
C ASP A 118 12.36 -5.25 1.93
N PHE A 119 11.19 -4.66 1.91
CA PHE A 119 10.38 -4.54 3.11
C PHE A 119 9.99 -5.91 3.66
N SER A 120 10.07 -6.06 4.97
CA SER A 120 9.77 -7.32 5.65
C SER A 120 8.28 -7.41 5.99
N ALA A 121 7.56 -8.36 5.35
CA ALA A 121 6.13 -8.63 5.62
C ALA A 121 5.24 -7.38 5.55
N ILE A 122 5.47 -6.49 4.59
CA ILE A 122 4.85 -5.16 4.58
C ILE A 122 3.33 -5.21 4.47
N GLU A 123 2.76 -6.11 3.67
CA GLU A 123 1.30 -6.24 3.55
C GLU A 123 0.66 -6.65 4.89
N SER A 124 1.31 -7.56 5.63
CA SER A 124 0.83 -8.00 6.94
C SER A 124 0.93 -6.90 8.00
N ARG A 125 2.02 -6.13 8.00
CA ARG A 125 2.21 -4.97 8.87
C ARG A 125 1.22 -3.85 8.56
N MET A 126 1.04 -3.57 7.28
CA MET A 126 0.12 -2.55 6.80
C MET A 126 -1.33 -2.90 7.14
N LEU A 127 -1.73 -4.16 6.95
CA LEU A 127 -3.06 -4.63 7.33
C LEU A 127 -3.29 -4.49 8.83
N ALA A 128 -2.33 -4.91 9.65
CA ALA A 128 -2.43 -4.78 11.10
C ALA A 128 -2.52 -3.31 11.55
N TRP A 129 -1.77 -2.42 10.91
CA TRP A 129 -1.77 -0.99 11.21
C TRP A 129 -3.08 -0.31 10.80
N LEU A 130 -3.57 -0.55 9.58
CA LEU A 130 -4.83 -0.01 9.08
C LEU A 130 -6.04 -0.51 9.90
N ALA A 131 -5.97 -1.76 10.37
CA ALA A 131 -7.02 -2.36 11.18
C ALA A 131 -6.95 -2.01 12.67
N GLY A 132 -5.80 -1.54 13.16
CA GLY A 132 -5.55 -1.35 14.59
C GLY A 132 -5.37 -2.67 15.35
N GLU A 133 -4.78 -3.72 14.74
CA GLU A 133 -4.57 -5.03 15.36
C GLU A 133 -3.38 -4.99 16.33
N LYS A 134 -3.60 -4.52 17.56
CA LYS A 134 -2.56 -4.18 18.56
C LYS A 134 -1.56 -5.31 18.79
N TRP A 135 -2.04 -6.51 19.17
CA TRP A 135 -1.15 -7.62 19.51
C TRP A 135 -0.17 -7.97 18.39
N LYS A 136 -0.61 -7.85 17.13
CA LYS A 136 0.21 -8.14 15.96
C LYS A 136 1.23 -7.03 15.70
N LEU A 137 0.84 -5.78 15.88
CA LEU A 137 1.74 -4.63 15.81
C LEU A 137 2.82 -4.69 16.88
N ASP A 138 2.45 -5.04 18.12
CA ASP A 138 3.38 -5.17 19.23
C ASP A 138 4.34 -6.35 19.02
N THR A 139 3.87 -7.48 18.49
CA THR A 139 4.73 -8.59 18.06
C THR A 139 5.77 -8.14 17.04
N TYR A 140 5.37 -7.33 16.03
CA TYR A 140 6.30 -6.79 15.05
C TYR A 140 7.32 -5.83 15.68
N ARG A 141 6.90 -4.91 16.55
CA ARG A 141 7.79 -3.98 17.25
C ARG A 141 8.82 -4.71 18.09
N GLN A 142 8.36 -5.61 18.95
CA GLN A 142 9.24 -6.41 19.80
C GLN A 142 10.22 -7.26 18.99
N TYR A 143 9.75 -7.93 17.94
CA TYR A 143 10.62 -8.70 17.06
C TYR A 143 11.64 -7.82 16.34
N ASP A 144 11.24 -6.65 15.85
CA ASP A 144 12.15 -5.73 15.17
C ASP A 144 13.23 -5.18 16.11
N GLU A 145 12.90 -4.96 17.38
CA GLU A 145 13.82 -4.46 18.40
C GLU A 145 14.77 -5.56 18.90
N THR A 146 14.22 -6.71 19.27
CA THR A 146 14.98 -7.77 19.98
C THR A 146 15.60 -8.80 19.05
N ARG A 147 14.97 -9.04 17.90
CA ARG A 147 15.27 -10.17 17.00
C ARG A 147 15.14 -11.53 17.68
N ASP A 148 14.39 -11.59 18.78
CA ASP A 148 14.12 -12.84 19.46
C ASP A 148 13.41 -13.83 18.52
N PRO A 149 14.00 -15.02 18.27
CA PRO A 149 13.39 -16.05 17.45
C PRO A 149 12.00 -16.48 17.91
N ALA A 150 11.72 -16.40 19.20
CA ALA A 150 10.40 -16.72 19.78
C ALA A 150 9.30 -15.74 19.35
N LEU A 151 9.67 -14.53 18.97
CA LEU A 151 8.78 -13.46 18.53
C LEU A 151 8.69 -13.34 17.00
N GLU A 152 9.31 -14.27 16.23
CA GLU A 152 9.18 -14.24 14.77
C GLU A 152 7.71 -14.33 14.38
N PRO A 153 7.15 -13.34 13.68
CA PRO A 153 5.69 -13.17 13.58
C PRO A 153 4.96 -14.35 12.95
N TYR A 154 5.54 -15.01 11.94
CA TYR A 154 4.93 -16.20 11.35
C TYR A 154 4.99 -17.40 12.29
N CYS A 155 6.06 -17.52 13.10
CA CYS A 155 6.17 -18.56 14.12
C CYS A 155 5.14 -18.33 15.25
N VAL A 156 4.96 -17.09 15.69
CA VAL A 156 3.94 -16.72 16.69
C VAL A 156 2.54 -17.08 16.18
N MET A 157 2.20 -16.71 14.96
CA MET A 157 0.90 -17.04 14.36
C MET A 157 0.71 -18.55 14.21
N ALA A 158 1.72 -19.26 13.72
CA ALA A 158 1.67 -20.72 13.60
C ALA A 158 1.52 -21.40 14.95
N SER A 159 2.24 -20.93 15.98
CA SER A 159 2.17 -21.49 17.32
C SER A 159 0.76 -21.37 17.91
N LYS A 160 0.12 -20.22 17.74
CA LYS A 160 -1.27 -20.00 18.19
C LYS A 160 -2.27 -20.85 17.39
N ALA A 161 -2.13 -20.93 16.06
CA ALA A 161 -3.06 -21.67 15.21
C ALA A 161 -2.92 -23.18 15.39
N LEU A 162 -1.70 -23.69 15.48
CA LEU A 162 -1.42 -25.13 15.64
C LEU A 162 -1.41 -25.60 17.10
N ARG A 163 -1.55 -24.70 18.07
CA ARG A 163 -1.52 -24.98 19.51
C ARG A 163 -0.26 -25.74 19.94
N ARG A 164 0.87 -25.43 19.32
CA ARG A 164 2.20 -25.95 19.67
C ARG A 164 3.27 -24.89 19.42
N THR A 165 4.40 -25.01 20.09
CA THR A 165 5.52 -24.11 19.84
C THR A 165 6.09 -24.33 18.43
N VAL A 166 6.21 -23.26 17.67
CA VAL A 166 6.86 -23.22 16.35
C VAL A 166 8.02 -22.23 16.45
N THR A 167 9.20 -22.67 16.06
CA THR A 167 10.42 -21.85 16.04
C THR A 167 10.88 -21.62 14.59
N PRO A 168 11.78 -20.66 14.34
CA PRO A 168 12.32 -20.44 13.00
C PRO A 168 13.05 -21.65 12.37
N ASP A 169 13.50 -22.61 13.17
CA ASP A 169 14.13 -23.85 12.70
C ASP A 169 13.09 -24.89 12.24
N ASP A 170 11.83 -24.75 12.68
CA ASP A 170 10.71 -25.49 12.13
C ASP A 170 10.24 -24.84 10.83
N GLU A 171 10.94 -25.13 9.73
CA GLU A 171 10.64 -24.53 8.42
C GLU A 171 9.19 -24.81 7.97
N ALA A 172 8.66 -25.98 8.26
CA ALA A 172 7.30 -26.37 7.90
C ALA A 172 6.26 -25.56 8.71
N GLY A 173 6.45 -25.46 10.03
CA GLY A 173 5.59 -24.68 10.91
C GLY A 173 5.63 -23.19 10.59
N ARG A 174 6.83 -22.64 10.34
CA ARG A 174 6.98 -21.26 9.91
C ARG A 174 6.33 -21.03 8.53
N GLY A 175 6.49 -21.99 7.62
CA GLY A 175 5.84 -21.98 6.31
C GLY A 175 4.32 -21.94 6.42
N PHE A 176 3.75 -22.75 7.31
CA PHE A 176 2.32 -22.73 7.65
C PHE A 176 1.90 -21.32 8.13
N GLY A 177 2.61 -20.71 9.08
CA GLY A 177 2.27 -19.38 9.58
C GLY A 177 2.27 -18.31 8.49
N LYS A 178 3.19 -18.41 7.51
CA LYS A 178 3.20 -17.53 6.36
C LYS A 178 1.99 -17.74 5.44
N VAL A 179 1.62 -19.00 5.15
CA VAL A 179 0.42 -19.32 4.35
C VAL A 179 -0.83 -18.86 5.07
N TYR A 180 -0.91 -19.10 6.38
CA TYR A 180 -2.02 -18.71 7.24
C TYR A 180 -2.28 -17.21 7.20
N ASP A 181 -1.25 -16.39 7.30
CA ASP A 181 -1.35 -14.93 7.22
C ASP A 181 -1.74 -14.44 5.81
N LEU A 182 -1.09 -14.96 4.78
CA LEU A 182 -1.34 -14.52 3.40
C LEU A 182 -2.69 -14.98 2.85
N ALA A 183 -3.11 -16.20 3.18
CA ALA A 183 -4.36 -16.75 2.67
C ALA A 183 -5.60 -16.13 3.32
N PHE A 184 -5.53 -15.84 4.63
CA PHE A 184 -6.67 -15.35 5.39
C PHE A 184 -6.66 -13.84 5.65
N GLY A 185 -5.52 -13.16 5.51
CA GLY A 185 -5.37 -11.74 5.79
C GLY A 185 -6.33 -10.81 5.04
N PHE A 186 -6.80 -11.24 3.87
CA PHE A 186 -7.81 -10.52 3.09
C PHE A 186 -9.14 -11.28 3.02
N GLY A 187 -9.46 -12.04 4.07
CA GLY A 187 -10.74 -12.74 4.19
C GLY A 187 -10.87 -13.99 3.33
N GLY A 188 -9.77 -14.48 2.73
CA GLY A 188 -9.77 -15.68 1.91
C GLY A 188 -10.26 -16.93 2.65
N GLY A 189 -10.58 -17.97 1.92
CA GLY A 189 -10.98 -19.28 2.42
C GLY A 189 -10.13 -20.39 1.82
N VAL A 190 -10.68 -21.61 1.72
CA VAL A 190 -10.01 -22.80 1.17
C VAL A 190 -9.34 -22.52 -0.18
N GLY A 191 -10.05 -21.86 -1.09
CA GLY A 191 -9.51 -21.56 -2.42
C GLY A 191 -8.30 -20.61 -2.39
N ALA A 192 -8.20 -19.69 -1.41
CA ALA A 192 -7.03 -18.84 -1.22
C ALA A 192 -5.88 -19.64 -0.62
N TRP A 193 -6.14 -20.49 0.38
CA TRP A 193 -5.15 -21.39 0.95
C TRP A 193 -4.49 -22.27 -0.11
N ARG A 194 -5.29 -22.96 -0.94
CA ARG A 194 -4.81 -23.86 -2.00
C ARG A 194 -3.94 -23.20 -3.06
N LYS A 195 -4.00 -21.88 -3.20
CA LYS A 195 -3.08 -21.12 -4.08
C LYS A 195 -1.66 -21.00 -3.50
N PHE A 196 -1.52 -20.97 -2.19
CA PHE A 196 -0.23 -20.83 -1.50
C PHE A 196 0.34 -22.19 -1.07
N ASP A 197 -0.53 -23.13 -0.70
CA ASP A 197 -0.18 -24.49 -0.31
C ASP A 197 -0.83 -25.51 -1.24
N THR A 198 -0.02 -26.14 -2.09
CA THR A 198 -0.43 -27.18 -3.04
C THR A 198 -0.11 -28.58 -2.54
N SER A 199 0.29 -28.72 -1.26
CA SER A 199 0.77 -29.99 -0.70
C SER A 199 -0.34 -30.98 -0.35
N ASP A 200 -1.60 -30.53 -0.32
CA ASP A 200 -2.76 -31.30 0.17
C ASP A 200 -2.59 -31.87 1.59
N THR A 201 -1.72 -31.24 2.39
CA THR A 201 -1.42 -31.66 3.76
C THR A 201 -2.65 -31.54 4.67
N TYR A 202 -3.51 -30.56 4.41
CA TYR A 202 -4.70 -30.26 5.21
C TYR A 202 -5.96 -30.46 4.38
N SER A 203 -6.99 -31.07 4.99
CA SER A 203 -8.33 -31.17 4.41
C SER A 203 -9.03 -29.81 4.36
N ASP A 204 -10.05 -29.68 3.53
CA ASP A 204 -10.84 -28.44 3.43
C ASP A 204 -11.54 -28.09 4.76
N ALA A 205 -11.92 -29.10 5.56
CA ALA A 205 -12.50 -28.90 6.89
C ALA A 205 -11.48 -28.28 7.87
N GLU A 206 -10.24 -28.80 7.89
CA GLU A 206 -9.17 -28.22 8.71
C GLU A 206 -8.83 -26.79 8.28
N ILE A 207 -8.82 -26.51 6.98
CA ILE A 207 -8.57 -25.15 6.46
C ILE A 207 -9.71 -24.20 6.88
N GLU A 208 -10.97 -24.65 6.91
CA GLU A 208 -12.09 -23.87 7.42
C GLU A 208 -11.97 -23.62 8.94
N ASP A 209 -11.47 -24.60 9.71
CA ASP A 209 -11.15 -24.40 11.12
C ASP A 209 -10.03 -23.38 11.33
N PHE A 210 -8.98 -23.44 10.53
CA PHE A 210 -7.91 -22.45 10.54
C PHE A 210 -8.42 -21.05 10.21
N LYS A 211 -9.33 -20.92 9.24
CA LYS A 211 -9.97 -19.66 8.90
C LYS A 211 -10.78 -19.09 10.08
N ARG A 212 -11.55 -19.94 10.79
CA ARG A 212 -12.28 -19.52 11.99
C ARG A 212 -11.33 -19.07 13.09
N ALA A 213 -10.26 -19.83 13.33
CA ALA A 213 -9.22 -19.48 14.29
C ALA A 213 -8.52 -18.15 13.94
N PHE A 214 -8.24 -17.91 12.64
CA PHE A 214 -7.66 -16.64 12.18
C PHE A 214 -8.55 -15.45 12.52
N ARG A 215 -9.85 -15.54 12.22
CA ARG A 215 -10.82 -14.48 12.49
C ARG A 215 -10.96 -14.18 13.98
N ALA A 216 -10.96 -15.24 14.82
CA ALA A 216 -10.99 -15.09 16.27
C ALA A 216 -9.70 -14.45 16.83
N MET A 217 -8.55 -14.75 16.22
CA MET A 217 -7.25 -14.19 16.61
C MET A 217 -7.06 -12.74 16.13
N HIS A 218 -7.75 -12.33 15.06
CA HIS A 218 -7.60 -11.02 14.43
C HIS A 218 -8.93 -10.23 14.40
N PRO A 219 -9.53 -9.94 15.57
CA PRO A 219 -10.85 -9.32 15.63
C PRO A 219 -10.88 -7.90 15.04
N ALA A 220 -9.80 -7.11 15.19
CA ALA A 220 -9.73 -5.78 14.62
C ALA A 220 -9.64 -5.84 13.08
N THR A 221 -8.88 -6.78 12.54
CA THR A 221 -8.78 -7.03 11.10
C THR A 221 -10.13 -7.48 10.52
N PHE A 222 -10.83 -8.37 11.22
CA PHE A 222 -12.15 -8.82 10.80
C PHE A 222 -13.17 -7.66 10.75
N ARG A 223 -13.22 -6.82 11.80
CA ARG A 223 -14.04 -5.60 11.81
C ARG A 223 -13.66 -4.63 10.71
N PHE A 224 -12.37 -4.44 10.46
CA PHE A 224 -11.86 -3.54 9.42
C PHE A 224 -12.37 -3.91 8.03
N TRP A 225 -12.38 -5.20 7.65
CA TRP A 225 -12.89 -5.64 6.35
C TRP A 225 -14.36 -5.22 6.14
N HIS A 226 -15.20 -5.52 7.12
CA HIS A 226 -16.64 -5.21 7.02
C HIS A 226 -16.92 -3.71 7.07
N ARG A 227 -16.15 -2.95 7.84
CA ARG A 227 -16.25 -1.50 7.85
C ARG A 227 -15.88 -0.89 6.49
N LEU A 228 -14.80 -1.36 5.84
CA LEU A 228 -14.44 -0.91 4.50
C LEU A 228 -15.58 -1.10 3.49
N GLU A 229 -16.17 -2.29 3.46
CA GLU A 229 -17.26 -2.61 2.55
C GLU A 229 -18.50 -1.76 2.83
N ARG A 230 -18.87 -1.65 4.10
CA ARG A 230 -20.02 -0.85 4.54
C ARG A 230 -19.88 0.62 4.14
N HIS A 231 -18.74 1.23 4.39
CA HIS A 231 -18.48 2.62 4.02
C HIS A 231 -18.47 2.82 2.50
N ALA A 232 -17.90 1.90 1.73
CA ALA A 232 -17.96 1.93 0.27
C ALA A 232 -19.42 1.83 -0.24
N HIS A 233 -20.19 0.87 0.28
CA HIS A 233 -21.60 0.67 -0.09
C HIS A 233 -22.46 1.89 0.29
N ARG A 234 -22.26 2.43 1.49
CA ARG A 234 -22.97 3.65 1.94
C ARG A 234 -22.66 4.82 1.02
N CYS A 235 -21.40 5.05 0.69
CA CYS A 235 -20.99 6.13 -0.21
C CYS A 235 -21.63 5.99 -1.60
N VAL A 236 -21.64 4.79 -2.18
CA VAL A 236 -22.29 4.54 -3.49
C VAL A 236 -23.80 4.76 -3.43
N ARG A 237 -24.44 4.29 -2.35
CA ARG A 237 -25.91 4.39 -2.17
C ARG A 237 -26.36 5.84 -1.95
N THR A 238 -25.69 6.56 -1.07
CA THR A 238 -26.11 7.91 -0.65
C THR A 238 -25.50 9.02 -1.49
N LYS A 239 -24.46 8.72 -2.27
CA LYS A 239 -23.61 9.69 -2.98
C LYS A 239 -22.94 10.71 -2.05
N LYS A 240 -22.94 10.46 -0.73
CA LYS A 240 -22.27 11.29 0.27
C LYS A 240 -20.92 10.67 0.65
N PRO A 241 -19.89 11.48 0.95
CA PRO A 241 -18.62 10.98 1.45
C PRO A 241 -18.77 10.21 2.76
N THR A 242 -17.94 9.17 2.93
CA THR A 242 -17.86 8.41 4.18
C THR A 242 -16.38 8.25 4.57
N ALA A 243 -16.10 8.15 5.87
CA ALA A 243 -14.75 8.03 6.38
C ALA A 243 -14.63 6.88 7.39
N LEU A 244 -13.53 6.13 7.27
CA LEU A 244 -13.13 5.09 8.20
C LEU A 244 -11.99 5.63 9.07
N GLY A 245 -12.34 6.25 10.20
CA GLY A 245 -11.40 7.03 10.99
C GLY A 245 -10.79 8.17 10.17
N ASN A 246 -9.58 8.59 10.56
CA ASN A 246 -8.82 9.62 9.83
C ASN A 246 -7.97 9.06 8.68
N ILE A 247 -8.05 7.75 8.41
CA ILE A 247 -7.07 7.04 7.60
C ILE A 247 -7.58 6.79 6.18
N ILE A 248 -8.86 6.40 6.03
CA ILE A 248 -9.46 6.05 4.74
C ILE A 248 -10.76 6.81 4.56
N ARG A 249 -10.97 7.34 3.36
CA ARG A 249 -12.21 8.03 3.00
C ARG A 249 -12.71 7.52 1.67
N PHE A 250 -14.04 7.43 1.55
CA PHE A 250 -14.72 7.17 0.28
C PHE A 250 -15.47 8.43 -0.15
N ASP A 251 -15.37 8.77 -1.42
CA ASP A 251 -16.13 9.86 -2.06
C ASP A 251 -16.52 9.48 -3.49
N MET A 252 -17.63 10.03 -3.96
CA MET A 252 -18.11 9.85 -5.34
C MET A 252 -17.78 11.09 -6.16
N ASP A 253 -17.28 10.86 -7.40
CA ASP A 253 -17.19 11.89 -8.42
C ASP A 253 -17.89 11.35 -9.68
N GLY A 254 -19.05 11.88 -9.98
CA GLY A 254 -19.95 11.32 -10.99
C GLY A 254 -20.34 9.88 -10.64
N SER A 255 -20.03 8.94 -11.54
CA SER A 255 -20.27 7.50 -11.34
C SER A 255 -19.06 6.78 -10.74
N THR A 256 -17.94 7.45 -10.49
CA THR A 256 -16.72 6.83 -9.96
C THR A 256 -16.66 6.94 -8.45
N LEU A 257 -16.52 5.81 -7.76
CA LEU A 257 -16.19 5.78 -6.34
C LEU A 257 -14.66 5.91 -6.19
N PHE A 258 -14.23 6.81 -5.32
CA PHE A 258 -12.82 6.94 -4.94
C PHE A 258 -12.62 6.48 -3.50
N MET A 259 -11.57 5.69 -3.28
CA MET A 259 -11.03 5.38 -1.96
C MET A 259 -9.76 6.21 -1.76
N ARG A 260 -9.78 7.16 -0.83
CA ARG A 260 -8.62 7.97 -0.45
C ARG A 260 -7.79 7.21 0.59
N LEU A 261 -6.51 7.07 0.31
CA LEU A 261 -5.52 6.39 1.13
C LEU A 261 -4.93 7.31 2.21
N PRO A 262 -4.25 6.78 3.24
CA PRO A 262 -3.52 7.57 4.24
C PRO A 262 -2.53 8.57 3.63
N SER A 263 -1.89 8.21 2.52
CA SER A 263 -0.99 9.06 1.74
C SER A 263 -1.67 10.24 1.02
N GLY A 264 -3.00 10.30 1.03
CA GLY A 264 -3.79 11.27 0.27
C GLY A 264 -4.10 10.84 -1.17
N ARG A 265 -3.42 9.81 -1.70
CA ARG A 265 -3.70 9.25 -3.04
C ARG A 265 -5.06 8.57 -3.07
N ARG A 266 -5.71 8.54 -4.25
CA ARG A 266 -7.02 7.91 -4.44
C ARG A 266 -6.92 6.69 -5.35
N LEU A 267 -7.65 5.63 -4.99
CA LEU A 267 -7.99 4.54 -5.89
C LEU A 267 -9.35 4.80 -6.52
N ALA A 268 -9.47 4.55 -7.81
CA ALA A 268 -10.70 4.78 -8.57
C ALA A 268 -11.42 3.46 -8.86
N TYR A 269 -12.72 3.45 -8.66
CA TYR A 269 -13.65 2.37 -9.01
C TYR A 269 -14.70 2.94 -9.98
N PRO A 270 -14.42 2.94 -11.29
CA PRO A 270 -15.29 3.57 -12.29
C PRO A 270 -16.64 2.87 -12.41
N GLU A 271 -17.69 3.63 -12.69
CA GLU A 271 -19.07 3.14 -12.85
C GLU A 271 -19.54 2.30 -11.64
N ALA A 272 -19.18 2.75 -10.44
CA ALA A 272 -19.50 2.04 -9.21
C ALA A 272 -21.01 1.99 -8.92
N CYS A 273 -21.52 0.78 -8.76
CA CYS A 273 -22.92 0.54 -8.38
C CYS A 273 -23.02 -0.68 -7.43
N LEU A 274 -24.15 -0.79 -6.74
CA LEU A 274 -24.45 -1.96 -5.91
C LEU A 274 -25.31 -2.94 -6.70
N VAL A 275 -24.94 -4.21 -6.65
CA VAL A 275 -25.64 -5.32 -7.30
C VAL A 275 -25.92 -6.42 -6.27
N PRO A 276 -26.87 -7.34 -6.52
CA PRO A 276 -27.03 -8.52 -5.67
C PRO A 276 -25.72 -9.27 -5.51
N GLY A 277 -25.37 -9.63 -4.28
CA GLY A 277 -24.17 -10.37 -3.96
C GLY A 277 -24.30 -11.86 -4.28
N LYS A 278 -23.22 -12.60 -4.01
CA LYS A 278 -23.16 -14.05 -4.23
C LYS A 278 -24.08 -14.84 -3.27
N PHE A 279 -24.34 -14.30 -2.09
CA PHE A 279 -25.19 -14.91 -1.07
C PHE A 279 -26.52 -14.17 -1.00
N GLU A 280 -27.56 -14.88 -0.61
CA GLU A 280 -28.91 -14.31 -0.42
C GLU A 280 -28.82 -13.12 0.55
N ASP A 281 -29.60 -12.06 0.27
CA ASP A 281 -29.65 -10.80 1.04
C ASP A 281 -28.33 -10.00 1.14
N THR A 282 -27.29 -10.35 0.36
CA THR A 282 -26.05 -9.57 0.31
C THR A 282 -25.99 -8.67 -0.91
N GLN A 283 -25.21 -7.58 -0.82
CA GLN A 283 -24.88 -6.71 -1.94
C GLN A 283 -23.38 -6.79 -2.24
N ALA A 284 -23.00 -6.62 -3.49
CA ALA A 284 -21.62 -6.48 -3.94
C ALA A 284 -21.43 -5.12 -4.60
N LEU A 285 -20.24 -4.55 -4.42
CA LEU A 285 -19.81 -3.37 -5.17
C LEU A 285 -19.32 -3.81 -6.55
N ARG A 286 -20.01 -3.38 -7.61
CA ARG A 286 -19.61 -3.59 -9.00
C ARG A 286 -18.97 -2.34 -9.56
N TYR A 287 -17.89 -2.49 -10.31
CA TYR A 287 -17.20 -1.40 -11.00
C TYR A 287 -16.52 -1.89 -12.28
N LYS A 288 -16.07 -0.96 -13.14
CA LYS A 288 -15.32 -1.29 -14.35
C LYS A 288 -13.82 -1.40 -14.08
N ASP A 289 -13.19 -2.47 -14.58
CA ASP A 289 -11.75 -2.67 -14.54
C ASP A 289 -11.24 -3.10 -15.93
N ASN A 290 -10.03 -2.66 -16.29
CA ASN A 290 -9.39 -2.98 -17.57
C ASN A 290 -8.26 -4.01 -17.45
N ALA A 291 -8.05 -4.65 -16.31
CA ALA A 291 -6.94 -5.57 -16.04
C ALA A 291 -6.87 -6.76 -17.00
N LYS A 292 -7.98 -7.16 -17.60
CA LYS A 292 -8.08 -8.29 -18.52
C LYS A 292 -8.14 -7.89 -20.01
N GLY A 293 -7.65 -6.68 -20.36
CA GLY A 293 -7.60 -6.25 -21.78
C GLY A 293 -8.92 -5.72 -22.32
N GLY A 294 -9.65 -4.96 -21.53
CA GLY A 294 -10.91 -4.27 -21.85
C GLY A 294 -11.64 -3.88 -20.60
N TRP A 295 -12.53 -2.91 -20.67
CA TRP A 295 -13.36 -2.50 -19.53
C TRP A 295 -14.42 -3.55 -19.25
N ASN A 296 -14.22 -4.32 -18.18
CA ASN A 296 -15.11 -5.41 -17.77
C ASN A 296 -15.72 -5.08 -16.41
N ASP A 297 -16.93 -5.59 -16.18
CA ASP A 297 -17.55 -5.55 -14.85
C ASP A 297 -16.81 -6.48 -13.89
N VAL A 298 -16.50 -5.96 -12.72
CA VAL A 298 -15.86 -6.70 -11.63
C VAL A 298 -16.67 -6.49 -10.36
N ASP A 299 -17.08 -7.58 -9.75
CA ASP A 299 -17.74 -7.57 -8.44
C ASP A 299 -16.68 -7.63 -7.35
N SER A 300 -16.74 -6.67 -6.43
CA SER A 300 -15.86 -6.55 -5.29
C SER A 300 -16.59 -6.91 -4.00
N TRP A 301 -15.81 -7.36 -3.03
CA TRP A 301 -16.22 -7.67 -1.67
C TRP A 301 -15.18 -7.13 -0.70
N TYR A 302 -15.45 -7.18 0.60
CA TYR A 302 -14.55 -6.62 1.62
C TYR A 302 -13.09 -7.05 1.46
N GLY A 303 -12.82 -8.31 1.08
CA GLY A 303 -11.46 -8.82 0.89
C GLY A 303 -10.71 -8.10 -0.23
N THR A 304 -11.37 -7.84 -1.37
CA THR A 304 -10.78 -7.07 -2.47
C THR A 304 -10.49 -5.62 -2.07
N LEU A 305 -11.40 -4.99 -1.33
CA LEU A 305 -11.18 -3.62 -0.85
C LEU A 305 -10.01 -3.56 0.14
N ALA A 306 -9.94 -4.55 1.06
CA ALA A 306 -8.84 -4.67 2.02
C ALA A 306 -7.49 -4.91 1.33
N GLU A 307 -7.44 -5.83 0.36
CA GLU A 307 -6.24 -6.05 -0.46
C GLU A 307 -5.82 -4.78 -1.19
N ASN A 308 -6.76 -4.10 -1.83
CA ASN A 308 -6.48 -2.88 -2.58
C ASN A 308 -5.89 -1.77 -1.70
N VAL A 309 -6.49 -1.49 -0.54
CA VAL A 309 -5.98 -0.43 0.35
C VAL A 309 -4.62 -0.78 0.93
N VAL A 310 -4.39 -2.03 1.33
CA VAL A 310 -3.10 -2.49 1.88
C VAL A 310 -2.01 -2.40 0.83
N GLN A 311 -2.23 -2.97 -0.34
CA GLN A 311 -1.26 -2.96 -1.44
C GLN A 311 -0.96 -1.56 -1.94
N ALA A 312 -1.97 -0.71 -2.04
CA ALA A 312 -1.80 0.66 -2.50
C ALA A 312 -1.04 1.51 -1.49
N THR A 313 -1.32 1.37 -0.20
CA THR A 313 -0.62 2.11 0.86
C THR A 313 0.83 1.62 1.01
N ALA A 314 1.08 0.31 0.89
CA ALA A 314 2.43 -0.24 0.85
C ALA A 314 3.24 0.28 -0.36
N ARG A 315 2.59 0.42 -1.53
CA ARG A 315 3.21 1.06 -2.70
C ARG A 315 3.55 2.53 -2.43
N ASP A 316 2.71 3.26 -1.72
CA ASP A 316 2.98 4.67 -1.40
C ASP A 316 4.13 4.81 -0.41
N LEU A 317 4.25 3.88 0.54
CA LEU A 317 5.40 3.77 1.42
C LEU A 317 6.71 3.54 0.63
N LEU A 318 6.67 2.61 -0.34
CA LEU A 318 7.81 2.35 -1.22
C LEU A 318 8.19 3.62 -2.01
N ALA A 319 7.20 4.33 -2.56
CA ALA A 319 7.44 5.57 -3.30
C ALA A 319 8.06 6.67 -2.42
N ALA A 320 7.62 6.80 -1.17
CA ALA A 320 8.21 7.74 -0.23
C ALA A 320 9.68 7.39 0.07
N ALA A 321 10.00 6.10 0.25
CA ALA A 321 11.38 5.64 0.42
C ALA A 321 12.24 5.91 -0.83
N MET A 322 11.69 5.69 -2.04
CA MET A 322 12.37 6.02 -3.29
C MET A 322 12.78 7.49 -3.36
N LEU A 323 11.87 8.39 -3.01
CA LEU A 323 12.16 9.83 -3.03
C LEU A 323 13.26 10.22 -2.04
N ARG A 324 13.27 9.62 -0.85
CA ARG A 324 14.35 9.85 0.14
C ARG A 324 15.71 9.36 -0.33
N LEU A 325 15.75 8.16 -0.91
CA LEU A 325 16.97 7.58 -1.46
C LEU A 325 17.54 8.41 -2.62
N GLU A 326 16.70 8.81 -3.57
CA GLU A 326 17.10 9.67 -4.70
C GLU A 326 17.61 11.05 -4.21
N ALA A 327 16.98 11.62 -3.19
CA ALA A 327 17.39 12.92 -2.65
C ALA A 327 18.81 12.91 -2.07
N VAL A 328 19.31 11.77 -1.61
CA VAL A 328 20.66 11.58 -1.06
C VAL A 328 21.65 11.07 -2.11
N GLY A 329 21.18 10.75 -3.32
CA GLY A 329 22.05 10.35 -4.44
C GLY A 329 22.09 8.86 -4.75
N TYR A 330 21.30 8.02 -4.07
CA TYR A 330 21.12 6.62 -4.43
C TYR A 330 20.31 6.51 -5.73
N LYS A 331 20.96 6.17 -6.85
CA LYS A 331 20.31 6.06 -8.15
C LYS A 331 19.49 4.78 -8.26
N ILE A 332 18.18 4.91 -8.25
CA ILE A 332 17.27 3.78 -8.36
C ILE A 332 17.29 3.24 -9.79
N VAL A 333 17.63 1.97 -9.95
CA VAL A 333 17.66 1.28 -11.24
C VAL A 333 16.55 0.25 -11.40
N LEU A 334 15.98 -0.25 -10.30
CA LEU A 334 14.96 -1.29 -10.34
C LEU A 334 14.07 -1.25 -9.08
N THR A 335 12.79 -1.58 -9.27
CA THR A 335 11.90 -1.95 -8.17
C THR A 335 11.29 -3.32 -8.45
N VAL A 336 11.23 -4.18 -7.43
CA VAL A 336 10.65 -5.53 -7.53
C VAL A 336 9.71 -5.74 -6.34
N HIS A 337 8.40 -5.64 -6.56
CA HIS A 337 7.38 -5.67 -5.50
C HIS A 337 7.66 -4.59 -4.44
N ASP A 338 8.12 -4.99 -3.27
CA ASP A 338 8.41 -4.13 -2.12
C ASP A 338 9.91 -3.88 -1.96
N GLU A 339 10.70 -4.14 -3.00
CA GLU A 339 12.16 -3.98 -3.03
C GLU A 339 12.58 -2.80 -3.89
N ILE A 340 13.52 -2.01 -3.41
CA ILE A 340 14.23 -0.97 -4.16
C ILE A 340 15.66 -1.45 -4.39
N VAL A 341 16.15 -1.29 -5.62
CA VAL A 341 17.53 -1.58 -5.99
C VAL A 341 18.15 -0.33 -6.61
N CYS A 342 19.27 0.09 -6.06
CA CYS A 342 20.06 1.21 -6.54
C CYS A 342 21.41 0.73 -7.09
N GLU A 343 21.96 1.45 -8.06
CA GLU A 343 23.33 1.29 -8.52
C GLU A 343 24.16 2.49 -8.05
N VAL A 344 25.22 2.22 -7.30
CA VAL A 344 26.07 3.27 -6.72
C VAL A 344 27.54 2.98 -6.96
N PRO A 345 28.42 4.00 -7.05
CA PRO A 345 29.87 3.79 -7.06
C PRO A 345 30.32 2.97 -5.85
N GLU A 346 31.37 2.16 -6.02
CA GLU A 346 32.00 1.47 -4.89
C GLU A 346 32.48 2.47 -3.84
N GLY A 347 32.11 2.24 -2.57
CA GLY A 347 32.41 3.16 -1.46
C GLY A 347 31.41 4.31 -1.26
N PHE A 348 30.36 4.41 -2.07
CA PHE A 348 29.30 5.39 -1.85
C PHE A 348 28.30 4.88 -0.80
N GLY A 349 27.97 5.75 0.15
CA GLY A 349 26.95 5.50 1.17
C GLY A 349 27.28 4.33 2.11
N SER A 350 26.28 3.85 2.83
CA SER A 350 26.39 2.65 3.68
C SER A 350 25.08 1.85 3.71
N VAL A 351 25.19 0.60 4.15
CA VAL A 351 24.06 -0.31 4.36
C VAL A 351 23.13 0.26 5.44
N GLU A 352 23.68 0.86 6.48
CA GLU A 352 22.99 1.49 7.60
C GLU A 352 22.20 2.70 7.15
N GLU A 353 22.82 3.58 6.37
CA GLU A 353 22.17 4.76 5.81
C GLU A 353 21.03 4.37 4.88
N PHE A 354 21.28 3.41 3.98
CA PHE A 354 20.26 2.91 3.06
C PHE A 354 19.08 2.32 3.81
N LEU A 355 19.34 1.49 4.83
CA LEU A 355 18.30 0.90 5.66
C LEU A 355 17.48 1.98 6.38
N ARG A 356 18.13 2.96 7.01
CA ARG A 356 17.47 4.06 7.69
C ARG A 356 16.54 4.82 6.75
N LEU A 357 17.01 5.20 5.56
CA LEU A 357 16.22 5.90 4.55
C LEU A 357 15.04 5.05 4.04
N MET A 358 15.24 3.73 3.95
CA MET A 358 14.21 2.80 3.50
C MET A 358 13.06 2.69 4.51
N ILE A 359 13.38 2.58 5.82
CA ILE A 359 12.39 2.28 6.87
C ILE A 359 11.84 3.52 7.59
N GLU A 360 12.34 4.72 7.29
CA GLU A 360 11.84 5.96 7.86
C GLU A 360 10.35 6.15 7.51
N PRO A 361 9.44 6.25 8.50
CA PRO A 361 8.04 6.41 8.22
C PRO A 361 7.74 7.83 7.73
N PRO A 362 6.98 8.00 6.64
CA PRO A 362 6.41 9.30 6.30
C PRO A 362 5.38 9.70 7.38
N GLU A 363 5.08 10.98 7.48
CA GLU A 363 4.17 11.55 8.48
C GLU A 363 2.82 10.82 8.55
N TRP A 364 2.24 10.48 7.40
CA TRP A 364 0.97 9.77 7.30
C TRP A 364 1.02 8.30 7.76
N ALA A 365 2.22 7.72 7.96
CA ALA A 365 2.42 6.33 8.41
C ALA A 365 2.91 6.25 9.86
N THR A 366 2.65 7.27 10.67
CA THR A 366 3.01 7.30 12.09
C THR A 366 2.45 6.06 12.81
N GLY A 367 3.30 5.40 13.61
CA GLY A 367 2.94 4.20 14.36
C GLY A 367 2.99 2.88 13.58
N LEU A 368 3.20 2.91 12.24
CA LEU A 368 3.43 1.69 11.46
C LEU A 368 4.83 1.13 11.76
N PRO A 369 4.99 -0.10 12.27
CA PRO A 369 6.29 -0.74 12.38
C PRO A 369 6.81 -1.12 10.99
N ILE A 370 7.93 -0.53 10.58
CA ILE A 370 8.54 -0.77 9.27
C ILE A 370 9.89 -1.43 9.47
N ALA A 371 10.14 -2.52 8.76
CA ALA A 371 11.44 -3.17 8.73
C ALA A 371 11.79 -3.58 7.30
N ALA A 372 13.07 -3.62 6.97
CA ALA A 372 13.56 -4.06 5.68
C ALA A 372 14.83 -4.91 5.83
N LYS A 373 15.14 -5.68 4.79
CA LYS A 373 16.38 -6.46 4.67
C LYS A 373 17.21 -5.85 3.56
N VAL A 374 18.36 -5.32 3.92
CA VAL A 374 19.29 -4.68 2.98
C VAL A 374 20.39 -5.65 2.56
N TRP A 375 20.89 -5.46 1.34
CA TRP A 375 21.99 -6.24 0.76
C TRP A 375 22.82 -5.37 -0.19
N THR A 376 24.12 -5.72 -0.38
CA THR A 376 25.02 -5.09 -1.35
C THR A 376 25.71 -6.17 -2.15
N ARG A 377 25.75 -6.07 -3.49
CA ARG A 377 26.29 -7.08 -4.40
C ARG A 377 26.65 -6.50 -5.76
N LYS A 378 27.48 -7.22 -6.50
CA LYS A 378 27.76 -6.91 -7.91
C LYS A 378 26.58 -7.28 -8.82
N ARG A 379 25.83 -8.35 -8.48
CA ARG A 379 24.72 -8.89 -9.29
C ARG A 379 23.43 -8.95 -8.48
N TYR A 380 22.31 -8.76 -9.16
CA TYR A 380 21.00 -8.93 -8.56
C TYR A 380 20.73 -10.42 -8.31
N ALA A 381 20.89 -10.85 -7.09
CA ALA A 381 20.70 -12.23 -6.68
C ALA A 381 20.07 -12.32 -5.29
N LYS A 382 19.10 -13.23 -5.15
CA LYS A 382 18.59 -13.74 -3.87
C LYS A 382 18.68 -15.26 -3.97
N SER A 383 19.81 -15.85 -3.58
CA SER A 383 19.98 -17.32 -3.59
C SER A 383 19.35 -17.96 -2.35
N LYS A 384 18.90 -19.21 -2.50
CA LYS A 384 18.55 -20.06 -1.34
C LYS A 384 19.84 -20.42 -0.59
N GLY A 385 19.86 -20.18 0.73
CA GLY A 385 20.98 -20.59 1.59
C GLY A 385 22.10 -19.57 1.79
N GLU A 386 21.93 -18.32 1.34
CA GLU A 386 22.83 -17.24 1.73
C GLU A 386 22.70 -16.92 3.22
N PRO A 387 23.81 -16.50 3.88
CA PRO A 387 23.75 -16.02 5.24
C PRO A 387 22.67 -14.93 5.35
N LYS A 388 21.80 -15.03 6.35
CA LYS A 388 20.74 -14.05 6.57
C LYS A 388 21.41 -12.67 6.62
N PRO A 389 20.95 -11.67 5.83
CA PRO A 389 21.50 -10.33 5.87
C PRO A 389 21.51 -9.84 7.31
N VAL A 390 22.58 -9.17 7.71
CA VAL A 390 22.68 -8.57 9.05
C VAL A 390 21.52 -7.60 9.20
N ALA A 391 20.55 -7.94 10.04
CA ALA A 391 19.47 -7.05 10.38
C ALA A 391 20.06 -6.05 11.38
N LEU A 392 20.32 -4.83 10.92
CA LEU A 392 20.71 -3.75 11.80
C LEU A 392 19.50 -3.36 12.64
N LYS A 393 19.74 -3.13 13.94
CA LYS A 393 18.72 -2.62 14.85
C LYS A 393 18.21 -1.29 14.31
N SER A 394 16.90 -1.13 14.21
CA SER A 394 16.32 0.20 14.02
C SER A 394 16.88 1.12 15.08
N PRO A 395 17.34 2.35 14.76
CA PRO A 395 17.66 3.32 15.78
C PRO A 395 16.42 3.45 16.66
N SER A 396 16.57 3.24 17.98
CA SER A 396 15.52 3.54 18.94
C SER A 396 15.22 5.03 18.81
N ILE A 397 14.15 5.38 18.15
CA ILE A 397 13.58 6.72 18.27
C ILE A 397 13.03 6.74 19.70
N ALA A 398 13.76 7.37 20.61
CA ALA A 398 13.24 7.69 21.93
C ALA A 398 11.89 8.39 21.71
N PRO A 399 10.83 8.01 22.44
CA PRO A 399 9.58 8.73 22.36
C PRO A 399 9.88 10.19 22.66
N SER A 400 9.56 11.10 21.74
CA SER A 400 9.53 12.52 22.08
C SER A 400 8.53 12.68 23.21
N GLU A 401 8.92 13.30 24.30
CA GLU A 401 8.10 13.62 25.48
C GLU A 401 6.95 14.57 25.16
N SER A 402 6.11 14.25 24.19
CA SER A 402 4.87 14.97 23.88
C SER A 402 3.84 14.08 23.20
N ALA A 403 3.87 12.77 23.46
CA ALA A 403 2.72 11.92 23.27
C ALA A 403 2.05 11.78 24.65
N ASP A 404 0.92 12.46 24.80
CA ASP A 404 0.05 12.25 25.96
C ASP A 404 -0.10 10.74 26.18
N SER A 405 0.38 10.31 27.34
CA SER A 405 0.25 8.95 27.81
C SER A 405 -1.23 8.63 27.94
N PHE A 406 -1.78 7.86 27.01
CA PHE A 406 -3.03 7.16 27.24
C PHE A 406 -2.73 6.05 28.26
N ASP A 407 -2.90 6.40 29.51
CA ASP A 407 -2.89 5.48 30.65
C ASP A 407 -4.16 4.61 30.53
N ILE A 408 -4.01 3.38 30.09
CA ILE A 408 -5.08 2.39 30.12
C ILE A 408 -4.87 1.60 31.40
N THR A 409 -5.44 2.10 32.49
CA THR A 409 -5.73 1.27 33.65
C THR A 409 -6.81 0.28 33.25
N GLU A 410 -6.52 -1.02 33.42
CA GLU A 410 -7.54 -2.07 33.36
C GLU A 410 -8.66 -1.74 34.37
N PRO A 411 -9.94 -1.80 33.97
CA PRO A 411 -11.00 -1.69 34.94
C PRO A 411 -11.13 -3.00 35.70
N ASP A 412 -10.98 -2.92 36.99
CA ASP A 412 -11.44 -3.95 37.92
C ASP A 412 -12.94 -4.22 37.72
N ASP A 413 -13.31 -5.49 37.75
CA ASP A 413 -14.68 -5.98 37.72
C ASP A 413 -15.52 -5.37 38.87
N GLU A 414 -16.81 -5.13 38.56
CA GLU A 414 -17.91 -4.70 39.40
C GLU A 414 -18.15 -3.18 39.43
N ASP A 415 -18.95 -2.73 38.42
CA ASP A 415 -20.18 -1.97 38.66
C ASP A 415 -20.92 -1.75 37.31
N ASP A 416 -22.24 -2.04 37.30
CA ASP A 416 -23.20 -1.77 36.23
C ASP A 416 -23.26 -0.26 35.92
N ASN A 417 -22.32 0.20 35.09
CA ASN A 417 -22.38 1.48 34.43
C ASN A 417 -22.20 1.20 32.93
N GLU A 418 -23.33 1.17 32.18
CA GLU A 418 -23.31 1.19 30.73
C GLU A 418 -22.43 2.35 30.26
N ALA A 419 -21.19 2.06 29.90
CA ALA A 419 -20.29 2.99 29.23
C ALA A 419 -20.89 3.26 27.85
N THR A 420 -21.71 4.30 27.74
CA THR A 420 -22.35 4.72 26.52
C THR A 420 -21.29 5.32 25.61
N VAL A 421 -21.06 4.67 24.48
CA VAL A 421 -20.25 5.23 23.38
C VAL A 421 -20.86 6.57 22.99
N PRO A 422 -20.07 7.68 22.95
CA PRO A 422 -20.62 8.98 22.54
C PRO A 422 -21.20 8.90 21.13
N LEU A 423 -22.44 9.29 20.96
CA LEU A 423 -23.14 9.15 19.68
C LEU A 423 -22.48 9.97 18.57
N GLY A 424 -21.88 11.11 18.90
CA GLY A 424 -21.11 11.93 17.96
C GLY A 424 -19.98 11.17 17.29
N ASP A 425 -19.36 10.24 18.02
CA ASP A 425 -18.25 9.43 17.52
C ASP A 425 -18.71 8.31 16.56
N LEU A 426 -19.98 7.88 16.67
CA LEU A 426 -20.59 6.90 15.77
C LEU A 426 -21.07 7.51 14.45
N ILE A 427 -21.46 8.77 14.45
CA ILE A 427 -22.10 9.42 13.31
C ILE A 427 -21.11 9.71 12.20
N GLY A 428 -19.86 10.05 12.52
CA GLY A 428 -18.80 10.27 11.54
C GLY A 428 -19.04 11.40 10.54
N GLU A 429 -20.01 12.31 10.82
CA GLU A 429 -20.27 13.52 10.05
C GLU A 429 -19.87 14.77 10.84
N PRO A 430 -19.48 15.87 10.17
CA PRO A 430 -19.21 17.14 10.85
C PRO A 430 -20.46 17.61 11.58
N ILE A 431 -20.36 17.83 12.89
CA ILE A 431 -21.45 18.31 13.71
C ILE A 431 -21.33 19.82 13.82
N GLU A 432 -22.00 20.58 12.94
CA GLU A 432 -22.09 22.03 13.04
C GLU A 432 -23.13 22.42 14.08
N GLY A 433 -22.70 23.06 15.17
CA GLY A 433 -23.60 23.51 16.24
C GLY A 433 -24.34 22.36 16.96
N GLY A 434 -23.81 21.13 16.92
CA GLY A 434 -24.42 19.95 17.52
C GLY A 434 -25.54 19.32 16.68
N LYS A 435 -25.73 19.74 15.43
CA LYS A 435 -26.77 19.24 14.53
C LYS A 435 -26.19 18.64 13.26
N VAL A 436 -26.85 17.60 12.74
CA VAL A 436 -26.57 16.97 11.44
C VAL A 436 -27.85 16.87 10.61
N LEU A 437 -27.70 16.60 9.31
CA LEU A 437 -28.86 16.28 8.46
C LEU A 437 -29.50 14.98 8.95
N CYS A 438 -30.81 15.00 9.06
CA CYS A 438 -31.57 13.84 9.54
C CYS A 438 -31.61 12.72 8.49
N PRO A 439 -31.15 11.49 8.78
CA PRO A 439 -31.19 10.39 7.83
C PRO A 439 -32.59 9.77 7.67
N PHE A 440 -33.55 10.18 8.51
CA PHE A 440 -34.89 9.58 8.57
C PHE A 440 -35.93 10.31 7.72
N HIS A 441 -35.60 11.49 7.15
CA HIS A 441 -36.47 12.23 6.24
C HIS A 441 -35.63 13.07 5.27
N ASP A 442 -36.23 13.60 4.21
CA ASP A 442 -35.54 14.50 3.25
C ASP A 442 -35.25 15.84 3.92
N ASP A 443 -34.06 15.97 4.48
CA ASP A 443 -33.60 17.10 5.27
C ASP A 443 -32.64 17.96 4.45
N ARG A 444 -32.97 19.25 4.28
CA ARG A 444 -32.15 20.22 3.54
C ARG A 444 -31.34 21.14 4.46
N THR A 445 -31.69 21.18 5.74
CA THR A 445 -31.03 21.96 6.78
C THR A 445 -30.88 21.08 8.01
N PRO A 446 -29.70 21.07 8.70
CA PRO A 446 -29.47 20.20 9.84
C PRO A 446 -30.54 20.31 10.92
N SER A 447 -31.37 19.28 11.09
CA SER A 447 -32.51 19.24 12.02
C SER A 447 -32.37 18.18 13.12
N LEU A 448 -31.46 17.22 12.96
CA LEU A 448 -31.17 16.19 13.95
C LEU A 448 -30.15 16.69 14.96
N GLN A 449 -30.58 16.95 16.19
CA GLN A 449 -29.70 17.32 17.30
C GLN A 449 -29.03 16.08 17.87
N ILE A 450 -27.71 16.13 18.00
CA ILE A 450 -26.88 15.09 18.58
C ILE A 450 -26.50 15.46 20.02
N TYR A 451 -26.76 14.53 20.93
CA TYR A 451 -26.37 14.59 22.33
C TYR A 451 -25.32 13.47 22.61
N PRO A 452 -24.61 13.52 23.72
CA PRO A 452 -23.59 12.49 24.00
C PRO A 452 -24.10 11.05 23.94
N ASN A 453 -25.33 10.80 24.39
CA ASN A 453 -25.91 9.46 24.53
C ASN A 453 -27.20 9.23 23.72
N HIS A 454 -27.71 10.24 22.98
CA HIS A 454 -28.91 10.10 22.17
C HIS A 454 -28.97 11.15 21.06
N TYR A 455 -29.88 10.95 20.10
CA TYR A 455 -30.24 11.91 19.08
C TYR A 455 -31.76 12.24 19.12
N HIS A 456 -32.08 13.41 18.65
CA HIS A 456 -33.49 13.82 18.48
C HIS A 456 -33.66 14.74 17.26
N CYS A 457 -34.55 14.38 16.35
CA CYS A 457 -34.91 15.24 15.23
C CYS A 457 -36.15 16.06 15.59
N PHE A 458 -36.03 17.37 15.59
CA PHE A 458 -37.14 18.27 15.89
C PHE A 458 -38.18 18.43 14.75
N VAL A 459 -37.88 17.86 13.56
CA VAL A 459 -38.79 17.91 12.40
C VAL A 459 -39.61 16.63 12.29
N CYS A 460 -38.99 15.45 12.26
CA CYS A 460 -39.72 14.19 12.09
C CYS A 460 -39.93 13.40 13.39
N GLY A 461 -39.37 13.87 14.52
CA GLY A 461 -39.52 13.21 15.82
C GLY A 461 -38.65 11.94 15.99
N ALA A 462 -37.79 11.60 15.04
CA ALA A 462 -36.87 10.47 15.18
C ALA A 462 -35.95 10.67 16.38
N HIS A 463 -35.85 9.67 17.22
CA HIS A 463 -34.98 9.69 18.42
C HIS A 463 -34.45 8.29 18.74
N GLY A 464 -33.33 8.22 19.44
CA GLY A 464 -32.71 6.96 19.84
C GLY A 464 -31.32 7.16 20.41
N GLY A 465 -30.76 6.07 20.93
CA GLY A 465 -29.38 6.01 21.44
C GLY A 465 -28.37 5.47 20.41
N PRO A 466 -27.13 5.22 20.86
CA PRO A 466 -26.08 4.61 20.01
C PRO A 466 -26.50 3.28 19.38
N LEU A 467 -27.20 2.43 20.13
CA LEU A 467 -27.70 1.15 19.63
C LEU A 467 -28.73 1.34 18.51
N ASP A 468 -29.68 2.27 18.74
CA ASP A 468 -30.72 2.59 17.74
C ASP A 468 -30.12 3.18 16.47
N TRP A 469 -29.06 3.99 16.59
CA TRP A 469 -28.33 4.53 15.45
C TRP A 469 -27.72 3.43 14.61
N LEU A 470 -27.00 2.49 15.26
CA LEU A 470 -26.36 1.36 14.58
C LEU A 470 -27.37 0.45 13.89
N MET A 471 -28.55 0.26 14.50
CA MET A 471 -29.62 -0.57 13.92
C MET A 471 -30.34 0.16 12.79
N GLN A 472 -30.74 1.41 12.98
CA GLN A 472 -31.66 2.11 12.07
C GLN A 472 -30.92 2.84 10.94
N VAL A 473 -29.72 3.35 11.20
CA VAL A 473 -28.93 4.13 10.24
C VAL A 473 -27.84 3.29 9.61
N GLU A 474 -27.16 2.46 10.41
CA GLU A 474 -26.10 1.59 9.93
C GLU A 474 -26.60 0.21 9.48
N GLY A 475 -27.86 -0.14 9.77
CA GLY A 475 -28.51 -1.37 9.33
C GLY A 475 -27.97 -2.63 10.01
N MET A 476 -27.43 -2.51 11.24
CA MET A 476 -26.95 -3.66 12.02
C MET A 476 -28.10 -4.43 12.66
N GLU A 477 -27.93 -5.76 12.80
CA GLU A 477 -28.76 -6.55 13.69
C GLU A 477 -28.48 -6.18 15.16
N ARG A 478 -29.48 -6.35 16.02
CA ARG A 478 -29.39 -5.93 17.43
C ARG A 478 -28.21 -6.52 18.19
N GLU A 479 -27.97 -7.81 18.01
CA GLU A 479 -26.84 -8.52 18.63
C GLU A 479 -25.50 -8.03 18.12
N GLU A 480 -25.41 -7.74 16.81
CA GLU A 480 -24.21 -7.20 16.20
C GLU A 480 -23.93 -5.78 16.69
N ALA A 481 -24.96 -4.93 16.74
CA ALA A 481 -24.87 -3.56 17.25
C ALA A 481 -24.48 -3.50 18.72
N ALA A 482 -25.03 -4.36 19.56
CA ALA A 482 -24.70 -4.47 20.97
C ALA A 482 -23.23 -4.94 21.16
N GLN A 483 -22.79 -5.96 20.42
CA GLN A 483 -21.39 -6.41 20.43
C GLN A 483 -20.43 -5.33 19.90
N PHE A 484 -20.88 -4.52 18.95
CA PHE A 484 -20.10 -3.39 18.44
C PHE A 484 -19.87 -2.34 19.53
N LEU A 485 -20.92 -1.96 20.27
CA LEU A 485 -20.84 -0.97 21.35
C LEU A 485 -19.98 -1.44 22.52
N THR A 486 -20.09 -2.71 22.91
CA THR A 486 -19.26 -3.30 24.00
C THR A 486 -17.77 -3.43 23.65
N ARG A 487 -17.42 -3.37 22.36
CA ARG A 487 -16.03 -3.48 21.87
C ARG A 487 -15.48 -2.17 21.34
N TRP A 488 -16.17 -1.07 21.58
CA TRP A 488 -15.74 0.26 21.13
C TRP A 488 -14.53 0.73 21.95
N ASP A 489 -13.44 1.07 21.27
CA ASP A 489 -12.16 1.42 21.89
C ASP A 489 -11.59 2.79 21.50
N GLY A 490 -12.43 3.73 21.06
CA GLY A 490 -11.95 5.09 20.88
C GLY A 490 -12.80 6.03 20.01
N PRO A 491 -12.61 7.35 20.15
CA PRO A 491 -13.35 8.37 19.42
C PRO A 491 -12.98 8.40 17.94
N ILE A 492 -13.97 8.59 17.08
CA ILE A 492 -13.77 8.95 15.67
C ILE A 492 -13.82 10.48 15.60
N THR A 493 -12.69 11.12 15.39
CA THR A 493 -12.64 12.58 15.18
C THR A 493 -13.15 12.90 13.77
N PRO A 494 -14.18 13.71 13.59
CA PRO A 494 -14.71 14.05 12.26
C PRO A 494 -13.68 14.84 11.45
N ILE A 495 -13.45 14.44 10.20
CA ILE A 495 -12.65 15.23 9.26
C ILE A 495 -13.52 16.41 8.80
N VAL A 496 -13.16 17.61 9.21
CA VAL A 496 -13.80 18.84 8.71
C VAL A 496 -13.34 19.05 7.25
N THR A 497 -14.18 18.74 6.30
CA THR A 497 -13.93 19.01 4.89
C THR A 497 -14.58 20.34 4.49
N LYS A 498 -13.77 21.25 3.94
CA LYS A 498 -14.31 22.44 3.28
C LYS A 498 -15.13 22.00 2.07
N ASP A 499 -16.24 22.71 1.83
CA ASP A 499 -17.07 22.50 0.65
C ASP A 499 -16.21 22.50 -0.62
N PRO A 500 -16.27 21.46 -1.48
CA PRO A 500 -15.47 21.37 -2.69
C PRO A 500 -15.64 22.59 -3.63
N GLU A 501 -16.84 23.18 -3.72
CA GLU A 501 -17.09 24.37 -4.53
C GLU A 501 -16.47 25.63 -3.92
N VAL A 502 -16.47 25.75 -2.60
CA VAL A 502 -15.77 26.84 -1.90
C VAL A 502 -14.25 26.68 -2.08
N ALA A 503 -13.72 25.47 -1.97
CA ALA A 503 -12.31 25.18 -2.20
C ALA A 503 -11.90 25.47 -3.65
N ARG A 504 -12.73 25.07 -4.61
CA ARG A 504 -12.54 25.35 -6.05
C ARG A 504 -12.56 26.84 -6.34
N THR A 505 -13.55 27.55 -5.84
CA THR A 505 -13.67 29.00 -6.01
C THR A 505 -12.47 29.72 -5.43
N PHE A 506 -12.00 29.31 -4.26
CA PHE A 506 -10.80 29.84 -3.64
C PHE A 506 -9.53 29.57 -4.47
N ALA A 507 -9.37 28.35 -4.98
CA ALA A 507 -8.25 27.98 -5.84
C ALA A 507 -8.23 28.80 -7.14
N LEU A 508 -9.39 28.98 -7.78
CA LEU A 508 -9.48 29.80 -9.00
C LEU A 508 -9.15 31.27 -8.74
N ARG A 509 -9.55 31.84 -7.60
CA ARG A 509 -9.14 33.20 -7.22
C ARG A 509 -7.62 33.30 -7.07
N LEU A 510 -6.96 32.33 -6.43
CA LEU A 510 -5.50 32.30 -6.33
C LEU A 510 -4.84 32.22 -7.71
N TRP A 511 -5.45 31.51 -8.65
CA TRP A 511 -4.99 31.44 -10.02
C TRP A 511 -5.13 32.79 -10.74
N ASP A 512 -6.23 33.48 -10.56
CA ASP A 512 -6.51 34.79 -11.18
C ASP A 512 -5.60 35.88 -10.61
N ASP A 513 -5.26 35.80 -9.31
CA ASP A 513 -4.31 36.70 -8.63
C ASP A 513 -2.84 36.42 -9.00
N ALA A 514 -2.55 35.31 -9.65
CA ALA A 514 -1.20 34.92 -10.02
C ALA A 514 -0.80 35.53 -11.38
N VAL A 515 0.49 35.82 -11.53
CA VAL A 515 1.08 36.37 -12.76
C VAL A 515 1.80 35.31 -13.57
N GLY A 516 2.09 35.60 -14.85
CA GLY A 516 2.93 34.74 -15.67
C GLY A 516 4.30 34.48 -15.04
N ILE A 517 4.94 33.37 -15.39
CA ILE A 517 6.20 32.95 -14.74
C ILE A 517 7.42 33.76 -15.18
N ALA A 518 7.39 34.40 -16.35
CA ALA A 518 8.52 35.13 -16.90
C ALA A 518 9.04 36.21 -15.96
N GLY A 519 10.34 36.27 -15.69
CA GLY A 519 10.99 37.23 -14.82
C GLY A 519 10.72 37.07 -13.32
N THR A 520 10.01 36.01 -12.92
CA THR A 520 9.64 35.75 -11.52
C THR A 520 10.60 34.79 -10.81
N LEU A 521 10.44 34.64 -9.48
CA LEU A 521 11.16 33.65 -8.70
C LEU A 521 10.88 32.20 -9.19
N ALA A 522 9.69 31.96 -9.76
CA ALA A 522 9.34 30.66 -10.34
C ALA A 522 10.21 30.34 -11.57
N ALA A 523 10.39 31.28 -12.48
CA ALA A 523 11.26 31.09 -13.63
C ALA A 523 12.71 30.80 -13.18
N ARG A 524 13.23 31.56 -12.26
CA ARG A 524 14.58 31.34 -11.70
C ARG A 524 14.71 29.98 -11.04
N TYR A 525 13.74 29.55 -10.26
CA TYR A 525 13.72 28.22 -9.66
C TYR A 525 13.73 27.12 -10.73
N LEU A 526 12.90 27.23 -11.75
CA LEU A 526 12.84 26.25 -12.83
C LEU A 526 14.17 26.17 -13.59
N THR A 527 14.79 27.30 -13.93
CA THR A 527 16.04 27.33 -14.70
C THR A 527 17.27 27.01 -13.85
N GLU A 528 17.45 27.66 -12.69
CA GLU A 528 18.68 27.54 -11.90
C GLU A 528 18.70 26.28 -11.04
N THR A 529 17.56 25.91 -10.43
CA THR A 529 17.47 24.78 -9.50
C THR A 529 17.06 23.49 -10.20
N ARG A 530 16.03 23.58 -11.06
CA ARG A 530 15.47 22.39 -11.74
C ARG A 530 16.11 22.10 -13.09
N ARG A 531 16.95 23.02 -13.59
CA ARG A 531 17.66 22.91 -14.87
C ARG A 531 16.73 22.72 -16.08
N ILE A 532 15.54 23.33 -16.02
CA ILE A 532 14.56 23.31 -17.11
C ILE A 532 14.83 24.48 -18.05
N ASP A 533 15.00 24.20 -19.32
CA ASP A 533 15.08 25.23 -20.35
C ASP A 533 13.67 25.78 -20.65
N LEU A 534 13.47 27.06 -20.31
CA LEU A 534 12.20 27.74 -20.54
C LEU A 534 12.07 28.32 -21.96
N THR A 535 13.15 28.36 -22.77
CA THR A 535 13.14 28.97 -24.10
C THR A 535 12.35 28.14 -25.12
N GLY A 536 12.22 26.83 -24.91
CA GLY A 536 11.44 25.91 -25.73
C GLY A 536 9.98 25.72 -25.29
N LEU A 537 9.50 26.45 -24.30
CA LEU A 537 8.12 26.30 -23.81
C LEU A 537 7.11 26.99 -24.77
N PRO A 538 5.86 26.47 -24.85
CA PRO A 538 4.81 27.10 -25.64
C PRO A 538 4.55 28.57 -25.23
N ALA A 539 4.19 29.42 -26.19
CA ALA A 539 3.91 30.84 -25.93
C ALA A 539 2.74 31.06 -24.94
N ASP A 540 1.88 30.05 -24.76
CA ASP A 540 0.74 30.06 -23.87
C ASP A 540 1.01 29.40 -22.51
N ILE A 541 2.30 29.22 -22.12
CA ILE A 541 2.69 28.55 -20.87
C ILE A 541 2.01 29.18 -19.65
N ASP A 542 1.76 30.49 -19.64
CA ASP A 542 1.05 31.19 -18.58
C ASP A 542 -0.43 30.81 -18.45
N SER A 543 -0.96 30.06 -19.41
CA SER A 543 -2.29 29.44 -19.30
C SER A 543 -2.28 28.17 -18.46
N VAL A 544 -1.09 27.61 -18.14
CA VAL A 544 -0.89 26.35 -17.42
C VAL A 544 -0.03 26.53 -16.18
N LEU A 545 0.94 27.46 -16.19
CA LEU A 545 1.84 27.74 -15.07
C LEU A 545 1.81 29.23 -14.75
N ARG A 546 1.64 29.56 -13.46
CA ARG A 546 1.69 30.96 -12.96
C ARG A 546 2.47 31.06 -11.66
N PHE A 547 2.94 32.27 -11.36
CA PHE A 547 3.61 32.60 -10.12
C PHE A 547 2.70 33.41 -9.21
N HIS A 548 2.55 32.97 -7.96
CA HIS A 548 1.84 33.70 -6.92
C HIS A 548 2.80 34.10 -5.79
N ALA A 549 2.98 35.41 -5.58
CA ALA A 549 4.00 35.92 -4.68
C ALA A 549 3.71 35.64 -3.18
N ARG A 550 2.45 35.48 -2.81
CA ARG A 550 1.99 35.36 -1.40
C ARG A 550 0.87 34.31 -1.27
N CYS A 551 1.07 33.13 -1.82
CA CYS A 551 0.10 32.03 -1.72
C CYS A 551 -0.08 31.61 -0.25
N PRO A 552 -1.32 31.40 0.23
CA PRO A 552 -1.56 30.94 1.59
C PRO A 552 -1.17 29.46 1.79
N PHE A 553 -0.43 29.18 2.88
CA PHE A 553 0.03 27.84 3.30
C PHE A 553 -0.37 27.48 4.73
N GLY A 554 -1.48 27.99 5.20
CA GLY A 554 -1.99 27.79 6.55
C GLY A 554 -2.32 29.11 7.25
N PRO A 555 -2.79 29.07 8.49
CA PRO A 555 -3.17 30.27 9.24
C PRO A 555 -2.00 31.25 9.36
N GLY A 556 -2.13 32.42 8.73
CA GLY A 556 -1.11 33.50 8.77
C GLY A 556 0.15 33.27 7.92
N VAL A 557 0.34 32.10 7.30
CA VAL A 557 1.51 31.77 6.49
C VAL A 557 1.26 32.11 5.02
N ARG A 558 2.17 32.86 4.40
CA ARG A 558 2.12 33.30 3.01
C ARG A 558 3.49 33.05 2.35
N ASN A 559 3.53 32.21 1.32
CA ASN A 559 4.77 31.87 0.62
C ASN A 559 4.68 32.13 -0.89
N PRO A 560 5.80 32.47 -1.54
CA PRO A 560 5.86 32.49 -3.00
C PRO A 560 5.68 31.07 -3.55
N CYS A 561 4.84 30.91 -4.59
CA CYS A 561 4.51 29.62 -5.16
C CYS A 561 4.53 29.61 -6.68
N LEU A 562 4.87 28.46 -7.23
CA LEU A 562 4.52 28.08 -8.58
C LEU A 562 3.14 27.39 -8.54
N LEU A 563 2.20 27.88 -9.34
CA LEU A 563 0.88 27.30 -9.53
C LEU A 563 0.81 26.61 -10.89
N ALA A 564 0.22 25.42 -10.92
CA ALA A 564 -0.06 24.69 -12.15
C ALA A 564 -1.56 24.43 -12.27
N LEU A 565 -2.18 24.84 -13.37
CA LEU A 565 -3.59 24.63 -13.67
C LEU A 565 -3.76 23.30 -14.41
N MET A 566 -4.38 22.35 -13.78
CA MET A 566 -4.79 21.10 -14.43
C MET A 566 -6.22 21.21 -14.93
N ARG A 567 -6.46 20.76 -16.16
CA ARG A 567 -7.76 20.77 -16.80
C ARG A 567 -8.26 19.37 -17.03
N ASP A 568 -9.56 19.19 -16.92
CA ASP A 568 -10.21 17.95 -17.35
C ASP A 568 -10.00 17.73 -18.85
N ILE A 569 -9.59 16.51 -19.22
CA ILE A 569 -9.23 16.19 -20.62
C ILE A 569 -10.46 16.25 -21.53
N ALA A 570 -11.61 15.86 -21.05
CA ALA A 570 -12.83 15.79 -21.85
C ALA A 570 -13.53 17.15 -21.96
N THR A 571 -13.64 17.87 -20.85
CA THR A 571 -14.41 19.13 -20.77
C THR A 571 -13.55 20.38 -20.94
N ARG A 572 -12.22 20.25 -20.86
CA ARG A 572 -11.24 21.35 -20.79
C ARG A 572 -11.50 22.37 -19.66
N ARG A 573 -12.37 22.08 -18.74
CA ARG A 573 -12.64 22.94 -17.57
C ARG A 573 -11.52 22.83 -16.54
N PRO A 574 -11.20 23.91 -15.82
CA PRO A 574 -10.27 23.86 -14.69
C PRO A 574 -10.73 22.82 -13.67
N ALA A 575 -9.92 21.78 -13.45
CA ALA A 575 -10.25 20.68 -12.55
C ALA A 575 -9.49 20.79 -11.22
N PHE A 576 -8.25 21.29 -11.26
CA PHE A 576 -7.37 21.29 -10.11
C PHE A 576 -6.25 22.33 -10.25
N ILE A 577 -5.81 22.94 -9.14
CA ILE A 577 -4.61 23.78 -9.09
C ILE A 577 -3.59 23.13 -8.15
N ALA A 578 -2.47 22.70 -8.70
CA ALA A 578 -1.33 22.27 -7.91
C ALA A 578 -0.48 23.48 -7.51
N SER A 579 -0.09 23.57 -6.25
CA SER A 579 0.79 24.63 -5.77
C SER A 579 2.05 24.04 -5.13
N GLY A 580 3.21 24.65 -5.43
CA GLY A 580 4.48 24.30 -4.82
C GLY A 580 5.14 25.55 -4.24
N SER A 581 5.50 25.55 -2.95
CA SER A 581 6.25 26.67 -2.36
C SER A 581 7.64 26.76 -2.96
N LEU A 582 8.08 27.99 -3.26
CA LEU A 582 9.42 28.27 -3.77
C LEU A 582 10.34 28.58 -2.59
N PRO A 583 11.56 28.01 -2.55
CA PRO A 583 12.53 28.36 -1.50
C PRO A 583 12.91 29.83 -1.58
N THR A 584 12.98 30.50 -0.44
CA THR A 584 13.61 31.82 -0.35
C THR A 584 15.10 31.65 -0.68
N LEU A 585 15.59 32.34 -1.70
CA LEU A 585 16.97 32.27 -2.21
C LEU A 585 18.08 32.74 -1.20
N ALA A 586 17.79 32.82 0.08
CA ALA A 586 18.71 33.29 1.13
C ALA A 586 19.27 32.19 2.05
N ARG A 587 19.00 30.89 1.81
CA ARG A 587 19.69 29.80 2.54
C ARG A 587 19.85 28.59 1.64
N SER A 588 21.10 28.25 1.37
CA SER A 588 21.56 27.00 0.80
C SER A 588 21.04 25.80 1.62
N ASN A 589 20.55 24.78 0.94
CA ASN A 589 20.17 23.47 1.48
C ASN A 589 18.93 23.41 2.40
N ALA A 590 17.74 23.46 1.81
CA ALA A 590 16.57 22.84 2.42
C ALA A 590 15.69 22.24 1.32
N ALA A 591 15.34 20.98 1.51
CA ALA A 591 14.55 20.18 0.59
C ALA A 591 13.19 20.82 0.30
N CYS A 592 12.77 20.81 -0.97
CA CYS A 592 11.40 21.09 -1.37
C CYS A 592 10.45 20.03 -0.82
N SER A 593 9.66 20.37 0.18
CA SER A 593 8.48 19.60 0.52
C SER A 593 7.34 20.06 -0.39
N ALA A 594 6.89 19.20 -1.29
CA ALA A 594 5.62 19.39 -1.96
C ALA A 594 4.51 19.11 -0.95
N ALA A 595 3.83 20.15 -0.49
CA ALA A 595 2.59 19.99 0.25
C ALA A 595 1.47 19.67 -0.75
N PRO A 596 0.64 18.66 -0.54
CA PRO A 596 -0.57 18.47 -1.36
C PRO A 596 -1.50 19.67 -1.12
N ALA A 597 -2.06 20.18 -2.18
CA ALA A 597 -3.13 21.17 -2.10
C ALA A 597 -4.34 20.56 -1.38
N PRO A 598 -5.11 21.34 -0.60
CA PRO A 598 -6.25 20.86 0.17
C PRO A 598 -7.37 20.26 -0.66
#